data_213e19d73388ee752d5c404d8df0189e
#
_entry.id   213e19d73388ee752d5c404d8df0189e
#
_cell.length_a   1.000
_cell.length_b   1.000
_cell.length_c   1.000
_cell.angle_alpha   90.00
_cell.angle_beta   90.00
_cell.angle_gamma   90.00
#
_symmetry.space_group_name_H-M   'P 1'
#
loop_
_entity.id
_entity.type
_entity.pdbx_description
1 polymer ?
#
loop_
_entity_poly.entity_id
_entity_poly.type
_entity_poly.pdbx_seq_one_letter_code
_entity_poly.pdbx_strand_id
1 'polypeptide(L)'
;MIRLSPSRGIVKSTGIDFELLSFIIGKFIPITRKITLQVHKARNGYSYFCDYDNVIAIDIASNKSLRETVKTILHELRHYIQTKHFKIKFTDYDDNYNTYYRSPEEVDARNYEKLAKEVCSIYKSYITLFKKIEDLKLNCFNNN
;
A
#
# COMPACT_ATOMS: atom_id res chain seq x y z
N MET A 1 5.49 3.23 -13.18
CA MET A 1 4.39 3.92 -12.43
C MET A 1 3.53 2.86 -11.74
N ILE A 2 3.32 2.99 -10.45
CA ILE A 2 2.46 2.10 -9.63
C ILE A 2 1.05 2.70 -9.58
N ARG A 3 0.04 1.87 -9.79
CA ARG A 3 -1.37 2.19 -9.57
C ARG A 3 -1.99 1.16 -8.64
N LEU A 4 -2.49 1.61 -7.50
CA LEU A 4 -3.30 0.81 -6.60
C LEU A 4 -4.77 1.00 -6.98
N SER A 5 -5.46 -0.09 -7.30
CA SER A 5 -6.87 -0.09 -7.69
C SER A 5 -7.70 -0.73 -6.57
N PRO A 6 -8.25 0.07 -5.66
CA PRO A 6 -8.95 -0.46 -4.49
C PRO A 6 -10.36 -0.93 -4.85
N SER A 7 -10.81 -1.99 -4.17
CA SER A 7 -12.22 -2.34 -4.15
C SER A 7 -13.03 -1.31 -3.35
N ARG A 8 -14.33 -1.19 -3.65
CA ARG A 8 -15.22 -0.27 -2.91
C ARG A 8 -15.21 -0.53 -1.40
N GLY A 9 -15.09 -1.78 -0.98
CA GLY A 9 -15.05 -2.17 0.43
C GLY A 9 -13.81 -1.64 1.15
N ILE A 10 -12.64 -1.64 0.50
CA ILE A 10 -11.38 -1.09 1.05
C ILE A 10 -11.49 0.43 1.19
N VAL A 11 -11.94 1.13 0.17
CA VAL A 11 -12.10 2.61 0.22
C VAL A 11 -13.01 3.00 1.38
N LYS A 12 -14.18 2.35 1.49
CA LYS A 12 -15.14 2.62 2.56
C LYS A 12 -14.57 2.32 3.96
N SER A 13 -13.78 1.28 4.10
CA SER A 13 -13.22 0.85 5.39
C SER A 13 -12.03 1.70 5.86
N THR A 14 -11.23 2.21 4.93
CA THR A 14 -9.99 2.91 5.25
C THR A 14 -10.08 4.43 5.09
N GLY A 15 -10.98 4.93 4.25
CA GLY A 15 -11.06 6.34 3.88
C GLY A 15 -9.82 6.86 3.15
N ILE A 16 -8.96 5.97 2.63
CA ILE A 16 -7.71 6.33 1.97
C ILE A 16 -7.99 6.71 0.52
N ASP A 17 -7.43 7.85 0.09
CA ASP A 17 -7.28 8.18 -1.32
C ASP A 17 -6.14 7.36 -1.93
N PHE A 18 -6.51 6.27 -2.62
CA PHE A 18 -5.55 5.34 -3.22
C PHE A 18 -4.88 5.90 -4.48
N GLU A 19 -5.46 6.89 -5.13
CA GLU A 19 -4.82 7.57 -6.26
C GLU A 19 -3.66 8.42 -5.77
N LEU A 20 -3.89 9.24 -4.76
CA LEU A 20 -2.85 10.01 -4.09
C LEU A 20 -1.77 9.09 -3.50
N LEU A 21 -2.18 8.02 -2.81
CA LEU A 21 -1.25 7.06 -2.23
C LEU A 21 -0.38 6.40 -3.31
N SER A 22 -0.96 6.01 -4.43
CA SER A 22 -0.23 5.44 -5.58
C SER A 22 0.81 6.40 -6.14
N PHE A 23 0.44 7.67 -6.27
CA PHE A 23 1.34 8.73 -6.73
C PHE A 23 2.53 8.88 -5.78
N ILE A 24 2.29 8.93 -4.48
CA ILE A 24 3.35 9.08 -3.48
C ILE A 24 4.26 7.85 -3.47
N ILE A 25 3.71 6.64 -3.37
CA ILE A 25 4.50 5.39 -3.38
C ILE A 25 5.35 5.30 -4.64
N GLY A 26 4.80 5.72 -5.79
CA GLY A 26 5.52 5.72 -7.06
C GLY A 26 6.77 6.61 -7.08
N LYS A 27 6.91 7.57 -6.14
CA LYS A 27 8.12 8.39 -5.98
C LYS A 27 9.24 7.67 -5.22
N PHE A 28 8.87 6.76 -4.33
CA PHE A 28 9.83 5.99 -3.54
C PHE A 28 10.30 4.72 -4.26
N ILE A 29 9.47 4.18 -5.14
CA ILE A 29 9.73 2.90 -5.79
C ILE A 29 9.92 3.14 -7.29
N PRO A 30 11.15 3.14 -7.79
CA PRO A 30 11.46 3.40 -9.19
C PRO A 30 11.09 2.20 -10.07
N ILE A 31 9.81 2.03 -10.35
CA ILE A 31 9.33 1.05 -11.33
C ILE A 31 9.13 1.75 -12.66
N THR A 32 9.88 1.34 -13.67
CA THR A 32 9.84 1.92 -15.02
C THR A 32 8.59 1.51 -15.79
N ARG A 33 8.03 0.34 -15.51
CA ARG A 33 6.81 -0.16 -16.15
C ARG A 33 5.55 0.28 -15.38
N LYS A 34 4.48 0.55 -16.11
CA LYS A 34 3.17 0.76 -15.50
C LYS A 34 2.66 -0.57 -14.95
N ILE A 35 2.42 -0.61 -13.65
CA ILE A 35 1.80 -1.75 -12.98
C ILE A 35 0.51 -1.31 -12.30
N THR A 36 -0.49 -2.18 -12.35
CA THR A 36 -1.73 -1.99 -11.61
C THR A 36 -1.88 -3.17 -10.66
N LEU A 37 -2.00 -2.87 -9.37
CA LEU A 37 -2.29 -3.84 -8.33
C LEU A 37 -3.70 -3.62 -7.81
N GLN A 38 -4.50 -4.66 -7.83
CA GLN A 38 -5.81 -4.65 -7.19
C GLN A 38 -5.63 -4.68 -5.68
N VAL A 39 -6.41 -3.88 -4.95
CA VAL A 39 -6.37 -3.87 -3.48
C VAL A 39 -7.73 -4.29 -2.95
N HIS A 40 -7.79 -5.43 -2.28
CA HIS A 40 -9.00 -6.03 -1.77
C HIS A 40 -8.94 -6.21 -0.25
N LYS A 41 -10.10 -6.38 0.35
CA LYS A 41 -10.19 -6.81 1.75
C LYS A 41 -9.84 -8.29 1.84
N ALA A 42 -8.92 -8.65 2.73
CA ALA A 42 -8.59 -10.04 3.02
C ALA A 42 -9.81 -10.77 3.65
N ARG A 43 -10.03 -12.01 3.25
CA ARG A 43 -11.13 -12.83 3.75
C ARG A 43 -10.77 -13.66 4.96
N ASN A 44 -9.49 -13.99 5.12
CA ASN A 44 -8.99 -14.99 6.08
C ASN A 44 -8.21 -14.36 7.25
N GLY A 45 -8.34 -13.06 7.50
CA GLY A 45 -7.65 -12.40 8.61
C GLY A 45 -6.14 -12.19 8.41
N TYR A 46 -5.60 -12.46 7.22
CA TYR A 46 -4.20 -12.24 6.88
C TYR A 46 -4.08 -11.43 5.62
N SER A 47 -3.17 -10.45 5.63
CA SER A 47 -2.79 -9.73 4.40
C SER A 47 -1.84 -10.60 3.58
N TYR A 48 -1.96 -10.51 2.25
CA TYR A 48 -1.10 -11.26 1.34
C TYR A 48 -1.06 -10.63 -0.05
N PHE A 49 -0.02 -10.96 -0.80
CA PHE A 49 0.05 -10.72 -2.23
C PHE A 49 -0.31 -12.01 -3.00
N CYS A 50 -1.22 -11.90 -3.96
CA CYS A 50 -1.55 -12.98 -4.89
C CYS A 50 -0.89 -12.72 -6.24
N ASP A 51 0.06 -13.58 -6.59
CA ASP A 51 0.86 -13.44 -7.81
C ASP A 51 0.06 -13.64 -9.10
N TYR A 52 -0.92 -14.55 -9.09
CA TYR A 52 -1.73 -14.87 -10.27
C TYR A 52 -2.62 -13.71 -10.69
N ASP A 53 -3.21 -13.00 -9.73
CA ASP A 53 -4.21 -11.96 -9.98
C ASP A 53 -3.65 -10.55 -9.84
N ASN A 54 -2.39 -10.39 -9.43
CA ASN A 54 -1.80 -9.11 -9.02
C ASN A 54 -2.66 -8.39 -7.96
N VAL A 55 -3.09 -9.14 -6.96
CA VAL A 55 -3.95 -8.66 -5.86
C VAL A 55 -3.15 -8.52 -4.59
N ILE A 56 -3.29 -7.37 -3.94
CA ILE A 56 -2.93 -7.19 -2.53
C ILE A 56 -4.22 -7.31 -1.72
N ALA A 57 -4.29 -8.30 -0.86
CA ALA A 57 -5.37 -8.44 0.10
C ALA A 57 -4.94 -7.89 1.46
N ILE A 58 -5.75 -7.01 2.04
CA ILE A 58 -5.45 -6.33 3.31
C ILE A 58 -6.43 -6.80 4.38
N ASP A 59 -5.90 -7.31 5.49
CA ASP A 59 -6.70 -7.55 6.69
C ASP A 59 -7.03 -6.24 7.40
N ILE A 60 -8.29 -5.79 7.24
CA ILE A 60 -8.75 -4.52 7.81
C ILE A 60 -8.83 -4.56 9.33
N ALA A 61 -9.03 -5.75 9.94
CA ALA A 61 -9.10 -5.86 11.39
C ALA A 61 -7.76 -5.55 12.05
N SER A 62 -6.65 -5.93 11.41
CA SER A 62 -5.29 -5.64 11.87
C SER A 62 -4.79 -4.27 11.41
N ASN A 63 -5.32 -3.71 10.30
CA ASN A 63 -4.86 -2.46 9.69
C ASN A 63 -5.79 -1.29 10.07
N LYS A 64 -5.77 -0.90 11.34
CA LYS A 64 -6.68 0.13 11.91
C LYS A 64 -6.25 1.56 11.65
N SER A 65 -5.03 1.79 11.18
CA SER A 65 -4.50 3.12 10.91
C SER A 65 -3.98 3.25 9.49
N LEU A 66 -3.90 4.49 8.99
CA LEU A 66 -3.24 4.79 7.72
C LEU A 66 -1.83 4.19 7.68
N ARG A 67 -1.06 4.32 8.75
CA ARG A 67 0.32 3.83 8.81
C ARG A 67 0.40 2.31 8.68
N GLU A 68 -0.45 1.57 9.38
CA GLU A 68 -0.49 0.12 9.30
C GLU A 68 -0.93 -0.35 7.92
N THR A 69 -1.96 0.29 7.35
CA THR A 69 -2.39 0.00 5.99
C THR A 69 -1.28 0.26 4.96
N VAL A 70 -0.57 1.38 5.07
CA VAL A 70 0.56 1.70 4.19
C VAL A 70 1.72 0.73 4.38
N LYS A 71 2.04 0.33 5.62
CA LYS A 71 3.05 -0.71 5.88
C LYS A 71 2.71 -2.02 5.17
N THR A 72 1.48 -2.49 5.32
CA THR A 72 1.01 -3.71 4.66
C THR A 72 1.11 -3.59 3.14
N ILE A 73 0.64 -2.47 2.57
CA ILE A 73 0.74 -2.25 1.12
C ILE A 73 2.21 -2.29 0.64
N LEU A 74 3.12 -1.66 1.36
CA LEU A 74 4.54 -1.63 1.01
C LEU A 74 5.18 -3.01 1.13
N HIS A 75 4.81 -3.80 2.15
CA HIS A 75 5.24 -5.17 2.33
C HIS A 75 4.82 -6.06 1.15
N GLU A 76 3.52 -6.08 0.85
CA GLU A 76 2.98 -6.90 -0.24
C GLU A 76 3.44 -6.42 -1.62
N LEU A 77 3.62 -5.11 -1.79
CA LEU A 77 4.21 -4.56 -3.00
C LEU A 77 5.66 -5.00 -3.18
N ARG A 78 6.42 -5.18 -2.08
CA ARG A 78 7.77 -5.72 -2.16
C ARG A 78 7.77 -7.17 -2.63
N HIS A 79 6.85 -8.00 -2.17
CA HIS A 79 6.66 -9.35 -2.69
C HIS A 79 6.33 -9.37 -4.19
N TYR A 80 5.48 -8.45 -4.64
CA TYR A 80 5.26 -8.26 -6.08
C TYR A 80 6.57 -8.01 -6.83
N ILE A 81 7.41 -7.10 -6.32
CA ILE A 81 8.68 -6.75 -6.95
C ILE A 81 9.64 -7.95 -6.95
N GLN A 82 9.74 -8.65 -5.84
CA GLN A 82 10.56 -9.85 -5.71
C GLN A 82 10.17 -10.90 -6.75
N THR A 83 8.89 -11.16 -6.90
CA THR A 83 8.37 -12.19 -7.81
C THR A 83 8.49 -11.76 -9.28
N LYS A 84 8.01 -10.56 -9.62
CA LYS A 84 7.85 -10.15 -11.02
C LYS A 84 9.10 -9.53 -11.63
N HIS A 85 9.92 -8.85 -10.83
CA HIS A 85 11.13 -8.19 -11.32
C HIS A 85 12.39 -9.00 -11.06
N PHE A 86 12.55 -9.49 -9.84
CA PHE A 86 13.76 -10.26 -9.48
C PHE A 86 13.60 -11.75 -9.72
N LYS A 87 12.40 -12.24 -10.03
CA LYS A 87 12.09 -13.66 -10.25
C LYS A 87 12.55 -14.54 -9.09
N ILE A 88 12.51 -14.02 -7.87
CA ILE A 88 12.83 -14.76 -6.67
C ILE A 88 11.76 -15.85 -6.51
N LYS A 89 12.19 -17.09 -6.39
CA LYS A 89 11.32 -18.17 -5.96
C LYS A 89 11.27 -18.10 -4.44
N PHE A 90 10.07 -17.99 -3.90
CA PHE A 90 9.89 -18.05 -2.45
C PHE A 90 10.34 -19.44 -1.96
N THR A 91 11.00 -19.44 -0.82
CA THR A 91 11.41 -20.67 -0.17
C THR A 91 10.17 -21.43 0.28
N ASP A 92 10.08 -22.74 -0.01
CA ASP A 92 9.05 -23.59 0.59
C ASP A 92 9.30 -23.65 2.09
N TYR A 93 8.37 -23.17 2.86
CA TYR A 93 8.45 -23.21 4.32
C TYR A 93 7.63 -24.39 4.81
N ASP A 94 8.30 -25.38 5.38
CA ASP A 94 7.68 -26.48 6.11
C ASP A 94 6.87 -25.93 7.29
N ASP A 95 5.68 -25.40 7.08
CA ASP A 95 4.71 -24.91 8.07
C ASP A 95 5.31 -24.22 9.33
N ASN A 96 6.58 -23.89 9.33
CA ASN A 96 7.28 -23.26 10.44
C ASN A 96 7.30 -21.74 10.28
N TYR A 97 6.41 -21.08 11.01
CA TYR A 97 6.30 -19.61 11.03
C TYR A 97 7.64 -18.91 11.30
N ASN A 98 8.50 -19.44 12.17
CA ASN A 98 9.79 -18.83 12.46
C ASN A 98 10.75 -18.87 11.26
N THR A 99 10.74 -19.96 10.51
CA THR A 99 11.53 -20.10 9.28
C THR A 99 11.02 -19.13 8.21
N TYR A 100 9.70 -19.08 8.01
CA TYR A 100 9.06 -18.10 7.14
C TYR A 100 9.43 -16.67 7.53
N TYR A 101 9.20 -16.29 8.78
CA TYR A 101 9.44 -14.94 9.27
C TYR A 101 10.89 -14.46 9.12
N ARG A 102 11.87 -15.38 9.19
CA ARG A 102 13.30 -15.10 9.06
C ARG A 102 13.85 -15.25 7.65
N SER A 103 13.02 -15.60 6.70
CA SER A 103 13.46 -15.74 5.31
C SER A 103 13.99 -14.42 4.76
N PRO A 104 14.93 -14.46 3.83
CA PRO A 104 15.49 -13.26 3.21
C PRO A 104 14.40 -12.38 2.57
N GLU A 105 13.39 -12.99 1.95
CA GLU A 105 12.28 -12.33 1.28
C GLU A 105 11.42 -11.53 2.27
N GLU A 106 11.11 -12.15 3.41
CA GLU A 106 10.31 -11.52 4.46
C GLU A 106 11.09 -10.42 5.20
N VAL A 107 12.37 -10.64 5.44
CA VAL A 107 13.24 -9.61 6.02
C VAL A 107 13.33 -8.40 5.10
N ASP A 108 13.46 -8.62 3.80
CA ASP A 108 13.52 -7.56 2.80
C ASP A 108 12.16 -6.84 2.68
N ALA A 109 11.03 -7.56 2.68
CA ALA A 109 9.70 -6.95 2.68
C ALA A 109 9.46 -6.09 3.92
N ARG A 110 9.84 -6.53 5.11
CA ARG A 110 9.78 -5.71 6.34
C ARG A 110 10.69 -4.48 6.30
N ASN A 111 11.80 -4.53 5.60
CA ASN A 111 12.62 -3.33 5.40
C ASN A 111 11.89 -2.28 4.57
N TYR A 112 11.06 -2.70 3.62
CA TYR A 112 10.22 -1.80 2.82
C TYR A 112 9.15 -1.10 3.65
N GLU A 113 8.65 -1.73 4.70
CA GLU A 113 7.69 -1.13 5.62
C GLU A 113 8.21 0.15 6.29
N LYS A 114 9.54 0.30 6.41
CA LYS A 114 10.17 1.50 7.00
C LYS A 114 9.83 2.77 6.25
N LEU A 115 9.55 2.68 4.96
CA LEU A 115 9.11 3.80 4.13
C LEU A 115 7.72 4.34 4.53
N ALA A 116 6.92 3.56 5.27
CA ALA A 116 5.56 3.95 5.62
C ALA A 116 5.50 5.26 6.42
N LYS A 117 6.49 5.54 7.26
CA LYS A 117 6.55 6.80 8.03
C LYS A 117 6.58 8.00 7.09
N GLU A 118 7.44 7.95 6.10
CA GLU A 118 7.68 9.03 5.15
C GLU A 118 6.51 9.17 4.18
N VAL A 119 6.04 8.06 3.62
CA VAL A 119 4.84 8.02 2.77
C VAL A 119 3.63 8.61 3.47
N CYS A 120 3.38 8.24 4.73
CA CYS A 120 2.26 8.78 5.52
C CYS A 120 2.41 10.27 5.83
N SER A 121 3.63 10.75 6.08
CA SER A 121 3.89 12.16 6.33
C SER A 121 3.55 13.00 5.09
N ILE A 122 4.02 12.58 3.93
CA ILE A 122 3.75 13.24 2.66
C ILE A 122 2.24 13.19 2.32
N TYR A 123 1.62 12.02 2.49
CA TYR A 123 0.18 11.85 2.27
C TYR A 123 -0.66 12.84 3.10
N LYS A 124 -0.38 12.94 4.40
CA LYS A 124 -1.08 13.88 5.31
C LYS A 124 -0.88 15.33 4.89
N SER A 125 0.33 15.69 4.45
CA SER A 125 0.63 17.05 3.99
C SER A 125 -0.19 17.41 2.75
N TYR A 126 -0.33 16.51 1.78
CA TYR A 126 -1.20 16.70 0.61
C TYR A 126 -2.68 16.86 0.99
N ILE A 127 -3.20 15.99 1.84
CA ILE A 127 -4.60 16.09 2.31
C ILE A 127 -4.86 17.42 3.00
N THR A 128 -3.93 17.87 3.85
CA THR A 128 -4.05 19.17 4.53
C THR A 128 -4.04 20.34 3.53
N LEU A 129 -3.18 20.27 2.53
CA LEU A 129 -3.12 21.30 1.48
C LEU A 129 -4.41 21.36 0.65
N PHE A 130 -4.92 20.21 0.23
CA PHE A 130 -6.17 20.15 -0.53
C PHE A 130 -7.35 20.75 0.25
N LYS A 131 -7.49 20.42 1.54
CA LYS A 131 -8.52 21.02 2.40
C LYS A 131 -8.42 22.54 2.46
N LYS A 132 -7.20 23.07 2.65
CA LYS A 132 -6.99 24.53 2.67
C LYS A 132 -7.39 25.19 1.35
N ILE A 133 -7.11 24.55 0.21
CA ILE A 133 -7.48 25.06 -1.11
C ILE A 133 -9.01 25.05 -1.28
N GLU A 134 -9.69 24.01 -0.84
CA GLU A 134 -11.16 23.94 -0.87
C GLU A 134 -11.80 25.02 0.00
N ASP A 135 -11.31 25.21 1.22
CA ASP A 135 -11.79 26.27 2.13
C ASP A 135 -11.62 27.67 1.51
N LEU A 136 -10.49 27.94 0.87
CA LEU A 136 -10.23 29.20 0.19
C LEU A 136 -11.20 29.41 -0.99
N LYS A 137 -11.49 28.39 -1.78
CA LYS A 137 -12.44 28.46 -2.88
C LYS A 137 -13.86 28.80 -2.37
N LEU A 138 -14.31 28.09 -1.32
CA LEU A 138 -15.60 28.32 -0.72
C LEU A 138 -15.75 29.77 -0.20
N ASN A 139 -14.70 30.30 0.43
CA ASN A 139 -14.70 31.69 0.93
C ASN A 139 -14.74 32.74 -0.21
N CYS A 140 -14.10 32.46 -1.35
CA CYS A 140 -14.16 33.32 -2.52
C CYS A 140 -15.55 33.36 -3.17
N PHE A 141 -16.29 32.24 -3.15
CA PHE A 141 -17.65 32.19 -3.71
C PHE A 141 -18.72 32.83 -2.79
N ASN A 142 -18.51 32.80 -1.47
CA ASN A 142 -19.46 33.35 -0.51
C ASN A 142 -19.32 34.87 -0.30
N ASN A 143 -18.27 35.50 -0.81
CA ASN A 143 -18.02 36.95 -0.68
C ASN A 143 -18.33 37.73 -1.97
N ASN A 144 -18.94 37.11 -2.97
CA ASN A 144 -19.49 37.74 -4.17
C ASN A 144 -21.04 37.63 -4.19
#